data_55e8a39c10f419c5878bbc009b609cdc
#
_entry.id   55e8a39c10f419c5878bbc009b609cdc
#
_cell.length_a   1.000
_cell.length_b   1.000
_cell.length_c   1.000
_cell.angle_alpha   90.00
_cell.angle_beta   90.00
_cell.angle_gamma   90.00
#
_symmetry.space_group_name_H-M   'P 1'
#
loop_
_entity.id
_entity.type
_entity.pdbx_description
1 polymer ?
#
loop_
_entity_poly.entity_id
_entity_poly.type
_entity_poly.pdbx_seq_one_letter_code
_entity_poly.pdbx_strand_id
1 'polypeptide(L)'
;TGLTWMSFLVQARTTYHRDLIAQEFTSRTFDMTTGERILLTDIFPEGSEGWTMLREKVEAQINYYFPDETPDPDAVAQVLSDEGLRNLDFTLHGMSLVIHLSADAFYPEHHTLIETTLFYPDIREYMTEKAQIETDNLSYYKTVALTFDDGPTRTNSTKVLNSLMEVGAPATFFMIGKNMKPYADLVQRAHDEGHAVASHNWTHGDARKISAATLRAMPEKVNNALISIIGIPTRYDRVPYGVYPAMIKAKVGWSYIQWSVDTYDWRGRSTSLIMSKTKKQFTDGDIVLMHDIKDNTPNTAKVMAEWLYEQGYILLTVDELFAKDGVTLEPDTVYFRCDDGVTTIKK
;
A
#
# COMPACT_ATOMS: atom_id res chain seq x y z
N THR A 1 -9.35 -11.15 7.93
CA THR A 1 -9.74 -9.77 7.93
C THR A 1 -11.21 -9.49 8.19
N GLY A 2 -12.16 -10.29 7.83
CA GLY A 2 -13.54 -10.21 8.30
C GLY A 2 -13.73 -10.92 9.64
N LEU A 3 -14.96 -11.00 10.11
CA LEU A 3 -15.30 -11.75 11.31
C LEU A 3 -15.14 -13.26 11.06
N THR A 4 -15.55 -13.72 9.87
CA THR A 4 -15.52 -15.14 9.49
C THR A 4 -14.89 -15.40 8.13
N TRP A 5 -14.70 -14.39 7.29
CA TRP A 5 -14.13 -14.54 5.96
C TRP A 5 -12.61 -14.46 5.97
N MET A 6 -11.95 -15.38 5.28
CA MET A 6 -10.50 -15.44 5.18
C MET A 6 -10.07 -15.64 3.73
N SER A 7 -9.11 -14.84 3.29
CA SER A 7 -8.52 -14.90 1.95
C SER A 7 -7.14 -15.54 1.98
N PHE A 8 -6.86 -16.29 0.93
CA PHE A 8 -5.56 -16.91 0.66
C PHE A 8 -5.11 -16.49 -0.73
N LEU A 9 -3.88 -16.05 -0.85
CA LEU A 9 -3.20 -15.78 -2.11
C LEU A 9 -1.96 -16.66 -2.21
N VAL A 10 -1.86 -17.42 -3.28
CA VAL A 10 -0.67 -18.21 -3.62
C VAL A 10 -0.08 -17.63 -4.90
N GLN A 11 1.18 -17.26 -4.84
CA GLN A 11 1.90 -16.69 -5.97
C GLN A 11 3.14 -17.51 -6.28
N ALA A 12 3.40 -17.75 -7.57
CA ALA A 12 4.65 -18.30 -8.06
C ALA A 12 5.29 -17.28 -9.01
N ARG A 13 6.56 -16.96 -8.79
CA ARG A 13 7.31 -16.01 -9.59
C ARG A 13 8.57 -16.63 -10.15
N THR A 14 8.79 -16.41 -11.44
CA THR A 14 10.02 -16.77 -12.11
C THR A 14 10.81 -15.51 -12.41
N THR A 15 12.06 -15.45 -11.93
CA THR A 15 12.94 -14.31 -12.15
C THR A 15 14.24 -14.73 -12.84
N TYR A 16 14.76 -13.86 -13.70
CA TYR A 16 16.07 -14.03 -14.31
C TYR A 16 16.86 -12.74 -14.19
N HIS A 17 18.07 -12.81 -13.61
CA HIS A 17 18.90 -11.64 -13.29
C HIS A 17 18.16 -10.53 -12.52
N ARG A 18 17.20 -10.91 -11.63
CA ARG A 18 16.31 -10.01 -10.84
C ARG A 18 15.22 -9.31 -11.63
N ASP A 19 15.03 -9.62 -12.89
CA ASP A 19 13.88 -9.17 -13.66
C ASP A 19 12.79 -10.25 -13.56
N LEU A 20 11.55 -9.83 -13.33
CA LEU A 20 10.39 -10.72 -13.31
C LEU A 20 10.11 -11.19 -14.73
N ILE A 21 10.07 -12.51 -14.94
CA ILE A 21 9.84 -13.12 -16.28
C ILE A 21 8.43 -13.67 -16.39
N ALA A 22 7.93 -14.25 -15.30
CA ALA A 22 6.59 -14.81 -15.25
C ALA A 22 6.07 -14.76 -13.80
N GLN A 23 4.78 -14.53 -13.68
CA GLN A 23 4.06 -14.55 -12.41
C GLN A 23 2.75 -15.30 -12.60
N GLU A 24 2.55 -16.33 -11.80
CA GLU A 24 1.29 -17.06 -11.70
C GLU A 24 0.71 -16.85 -10.30
N PHE A 25 -0.59 -16.77 -10.19
CA PHE A 25 -1.26 -16.64 -8.92
C PHE A 25 -2.62 -17.33 -8.92
N THR A 26 -3.10 -17.63 -7.74
CA THR A 26 -4.49 -17.97 -7.48
C THR A 26 -4.89 -17.46 -6.11
N SER A 27 -6.07 -16.91 -5.98
CA SER A 27 -6.62 -16.51 -4.71
C SER A 27 -7.96 -17.18 -4.43
N ARG A 28 -8.25 -17.38 -3.15
CA ARG A 28 -9.55 -17.91 -2.71
C ARG A 28 -9.93 -17.29 -1.39
N THR A 29 -11.18 -16.91 -1.29
CA THR A 29 -11.78 -16.43 -0.05
C THR A 29 -12.82 -17.43 0.41
N PHE A 30 -12.81 -17.76 1.70
CA PHE A 30 -13.73 -18.72 2.30
C PHE A 30 -14.41 -18.13 3.54
N ASP A 31 -15.65 -18.50 3.75
CA ASP A 31 -16.31 -18.39 5.04
C ASP A 31 -15.80 -19.53 5.94
N MET A 32 -15.04 -19.19 6.96
CA MET A 32 -14.38 -20.16 7.84
C MET A 32 -15.35 -20.89 8.78
N THR A 33 -16.60 -20.45 8.85
CA THR A 33 -17.64 -21.15 9.64
C THR A 33 -18.36 -22.22 8.84
N THR A 34 -18.54 -22.01 7.53
CA THR A 34 -19.23 -22.94 6.64
C THR A 34 -18.30 -23.74 5.75
N GLY A 35 -17.08 -23.23 5.49
CA GLY A 35 -16.14 -23.76 4.52
C GLY A 35 -16.51 -23.42 3.07
N GLU A 36 -17.54 -22.62 2.84
CA GLU A 36 -17.97 -22.21 1.50
C GLU A 36 -17.03 -21.16 0.92
N ARG A 37 -16.82 -21.25 -0.40
CA ARG A 37 -16.06 -20.22 -1.14
C ARG A 37 -16.93 -18.97 -1.28
N ILE A 38 -16.34 -17.81 -0.99
CA ILE A 38 -16.94 -16.49 -1.24
C ILE A 38 -16.56 -16.04 -2.64
N LEU A 39 -17.55 -15.60 -3.40
CA LEU A 39 -17.40 -15.04 -4.73
C LEU A 39 -17.67 -13.53 -4.71
N LEU A 40 -17.28 -12.81 -5.76
CA LEU A 40 -17.60 -11.40 -5.89
C LEU A 40 -19.11 -11.10 -5.91
N THR A 41 -19.91 -12.08 -6.35
CA THR A 41 -21.38 -12.00 -6.27
C THR A 41 -21.94 -12.03 -4.85
N ASP A 42 -21.19 -12.55 -3.87
CA ASP A 42 -21.57 -12.51 -2.45
C ASP A 42 -21.28 -11.13 -1.85
N ILE A 43 -20.41 -10.34 -2.51
CA ILE A 43 -20.04 -8.99 -2.10
C ILE A 43 -20.86 -7.96 -2.86
N PHE A 44 -20.90 -8.06 -4.18
CA PHE A 44 -21.65 -7.17 -5.08
C PHE A 44 -22.69 -7.99 -5.84
N PRO A 45 -23.99 -7.81 -5.62
CA PRO A 45 -25.02 -8.54 -6.36
C PRO A 45 -24.89 -8.29 -7.88
N GLU A 46 -24.94 -9.36 -8.65
CA GLU A 46 -24.86 -9.30 -10.12
C GLU A 46 -25.99 -8.42 -10.68
N GLY A 47 -25.67 -7.53 -11.62
CA GLY A 47 -26.61 -6.59 -12.20
C GLY A 47 -26.92 -5.35 -11.35
N SER A 48 -26.31 -5.23 -10.15
CA SER A 48 -26.43 -4.04 -9.30
C SER A 48 -25.55 -2.88 -9.77
N GLU A 49 -25.74 -1.70 -9.17
CA GLU A 49 -24.82 -0.57 -9.37
C GLU A 49 -23.40 -0.91 -8.92
N GLY A 50 -23.24 -1.70 -7.85
CA GLY A 50 -21.94 -2.19 -7.40
C GLY A 50 -21.25 -3.11 -8.41
N TRP A 51 -22.03 -3.92 -9.11
CA TRP A 51 -21.52 -4.76 -10.20
C TRP A 51 -21.04 -3.92 -11.40
N THR A 52 -21.73 -2.83 -11.69
CA THR A 52 -21.34 -1.87 -12.73
C THR A 52 -20.07 -1.11 -12.32
N MET A 53 -20.04 -0.60 -11.08
CA MET A 53 -18.86 0.06 -10.50
C MET A 53 -17.64 -0.86 -10.53
N LEU A 54 -17.79 -2.13 -10.14
CA LEU A 54 -16.72 -3.13 -10.18
C LEU A 54 -16.11 -3.25 -11.59
N ARG A 55 -16.97 -3.38 -12.61
CA ARG A 55 -16.56 -3.47 -14.01
C ARG A 55 -15.75 -2.24 -14.44
N GLU A 56 -16.26 -1.05 -14.14
CA GLU A 56 -15.59 0.21 -14.48
C GLU A 56 -14.22 0.36 -13.79
N LYS A 57 -14.12 -0.05 -12.52
CA LYS A 57 -12.85 -0.01 -11.77
C LYS A 57 -11.82 -0.98 -12.32
N VAL A 58 -12.22 -2.20 -12.68
CA VAL A 58 -11.35 -3.20 -13.29
C VAL A 58 -10.86 -2.72 -14.65
N GLU A 59 -11.76 -2.22 -15.50
CA GLU A 59 -11.41 -1.67 -16.83
C GLU A 59 -10.44 -0.49 -16.71
N ALA A 60 -10.73 0.45 -15.84
CA ALA A 60 -9.87 1.61 -15.61
C ALA A 60 -8.46 1.20 -15.15
N GLN A 61 -8.36 0.15 -14.32
CA GLN A 61 -7.08 -0.32 -13.83
C GLN A 61 -6.27 -1.04 -14.90
N ILE A 62 -6.90 -1.85 -15.74
CA ILE A 62 -6.23 -2.48 -16.92
C ILE A 62 -5.56 -1.39 -17.76
N ASN A 63 -6.28 -0.33 -18.11
CA ASN A 63 -5.76 0.77 -18.92
C ASN A 63 -4.72 1.65 -18.19
N TYR A 64 -4.72 1.67 -16.87
CA TYR A 64 -3.82 2.51 -16.09
C TYR A 64 -2.38 2.00 -16.02
N TYR A 65 -2.19 0.67 -16.02
CA TYR A 65 -0.85 0.09 -15.83
C TYR A 65 0.11 0.37 -16.98
N PHE A 66 -0.39 0.35 -18.22
CA PHE A 66 0.42 0.55 -19.42
C PHE A 66 -0.25 1.60 -20.33
N PRO A 67 -0.18 2.90 -19.94
CA PRO A 67 -0.97 3.97 -20.57
C PRO A 67 -0.61 4.23 -22.04
N ASP A 68 0.58 3.82 -22.47
CA ASP A 68 1.06 3.99 -23.87
C ASP A 68 0.78 2.75 -24.74
N GLU A 69 0.16 1.70 -24.17
CA GLU A 69 -0.16 0.46 -24.87
C GLU A 69 -1.67 0.24 -24.95
N THR A 70 -2.10 -0.55 -25.91
CA THR A 70 -3.51 -0.93 -26.05
C THR A 70 -3.68 -2.38 -25.62
N PRO A 71 -4.53 -2.67 -24.62
CA PRO A 71 -4.80 -4.04 -24.18
C PRO A 71 -5.52 -4.85 -25.27
N ASP A 72 -5.38 -6.18 -25.23
CA ASP A 72 -6.16 -7.07 -26.09
C ASP A 72 -7.66 -6.87 -25.83
N PRO A 73 -8.44 -6.39 -26.84
CA PRO A 73 -9.84 -6.08 -26.65
C PRO A 73 -10.71 -7.29 -26.37
N ASP A 74 -10.36 -8.48 -26.87
CA ASP A 74 -11.11 -9.69 -26.65
C ASP A 74 -10.91 -10.18 -25.20
N ALA A 75 -9.68 -10.12 -24.69
CA ALA A 75 -9.37 -10.42 -23.31
C ALA A 75 -10.07 -9.44 -22.34
N VAL A 76 -10.07 -8.15 -22.64
CA VAL A 76 -10.79 -7.14 -21.87
C VAL A 76 -12.30 -7.45 -21.86
N ALA A 77 -12.89 -7.70 -23.01
CA ALA A 77 -14.32 -8.02 -23.13
C ALA A 77 -14.68 -9.30 -22.34
N GLN A 78 -13.80 -10.31 -22.38
CA GLN A 78 -14.00 -11.55 -21.63
C GLN A 78 -13.98 -11.33 -20.13
N VAL A 79 -12.98 -10.62 -19.62
CA VAL A 79 -12.83 -10.32 -18.19
C VAL A 79 -13.96 -9.45 -17.66
N LEU A 80 -14.42 -8.47 -18.46
CA LEU A 80 -15.49 -7.56 -18.07
C LEU A 80 -16.90 -8.14 -18.28
N SER A 81 -17.04 -9.34 -18.84
CA SER A 81 -18.33 -10.06 -18.89
C SER A 81 -18.78 -10.43 -17.47
N ASP A 82 -20.09 -10.68 -17.28
CA ASP A 82 -20.61 -11.12 -15.98
C ASP A 82 -19.97 -12.44 -15.51
N GLU A 83 -19.71 -13.35 -16.42
CA GLU A 83 -19.00 -14.60 -16.14
C GLU A 83 -17.53 -14.33 -15.76
N GLY A 84 -16.86 -13.44 -16.48
CA GLY A 84 -15.49 -13.03 -16.20
C GLY A 84 -15.36 -12.42 -14.82
N LEU A 85 -16.17 -11.41 -14.52
CA LEU A 85 -16.18 -10.74 -13.20
C LEU A 85 -16.48 -11.71 -12.06
N ARG A 86 -17.43 -12.63 -12.22
CA ARG A 86 -17.77 -13.64 -11.20
C ARG A 86 -16.60 -14.53 -10.83
N ASN A 87 -15.73 -14.82 -11.79
CA ASN A 87 -14.61 -15.74 -11.63
C ASN A 87 -13.29 -15.03 -11.28
N LEU A 88 -13.28 -13.72 -11.12
CA LEU A 88 -12.07 -12.99 -10.74
C LEU A 88 -11.49 -13.50 -9.42
N ASP A 89 -10.20 -13.55 -9.37
CA ASP A 89 -9.44 -13.79 -8.15
C ASP A 89 -9.36 -12.50 -7.33
N PHE A 90 -9.65 -12.59 -6.05
CA PHE A 90 -9.58 -11.47 -5.12
C PHE A 90 -9.15 -11.89 -3.73
N THR A 91 -8.65 -10.93 -2.96
CA THR A 91 -8.36 -11.08 -1.54
C THR A 91 -9.02 -9.96 -0.74
N LEU A 92 -9.42 -10.28 0.50
CA LEU A 92 -9.89 -9.31 1.47
C LEU A 92 -8.73 -8.93 2.38
N HIS A 93 -8.53 -7.63 2.57
CA HIS A 93 -7.58 -7.04 3.48
C HIS A 93 -8.31 -6.30 4.61
N GLY A 94 -7.56 -5.70 5.54
CA GLY A 94 -8.16 -4.97 6.66
C GLY A 94 -9.07 -3.82 6.25
N MET A 95 -8.74 -3.13 5.14
CA MET A 95 -9.48 -1.95 4.66
C MET A 95 -9.95 -2.05 3.21
N SER A 96 -9.57 -3.09 2.49
CA SER A 96 -9.81 -3.17 1.05
C SER A 96 -10.08 -4.59 0.58
N LEU A 97 -10.78 -4.67 -0.54
CA LEU A 97 -10.82 -5.82 -1.42
C LEU A 97 -9.83 -5.56 -2.56
N VAL A 98 -8.96 -6.51 -2.84
CA VAL A 98 -8.00 -6.42 -3.95
C VAL A 98 -8.30 -7.50 -4.97
N ILE A 99 -8.56 -7.09 -6.21
CA ILE A 99 -8.76 -7.98 -7.36
C ILE A 99 -7.40 -8.17 -8.03
N HIS A 100 -7.10 -9.41 -8.40
CA HIS A 100 -5.83 -9.79 -9.01
C HIS A 100 -6.07 -10.25 -10.45
N LEU A 101 -5.37 -9.63 -11.41
CA LEU A 101 -5.38 -9.99 -12.82
C LEU A 101 -3.95 -10.24 -13.30
N SER A 102 -3.77 -11.19 -14.21
CA SER A 102 -2.48 -11.37 -14.89
C SER A 102 -2.36 -10.39 -16.05
N ALA A 103 -1.29 -9.59 -16.07
CA ALA A 103 -1.10 -8.59 -17.11
C ALA A 103 -0.89 -9.20 -18.49
N ASP A 104 -0.27 -10.38 -18.56
CA ASP A 104 -0.01 -11.08 -19.82
C ASP A 104 -1.29 -11.51 -20.58
N ALA A 105 -2.43 -11.58 -19.87
CA ALA A 105 -3.72 -11.79 -20.50
C ALA A 105 -4.13 -10.62 -21.41
N PHE A 106 -3.71 -9.41 -21.12
CA PHE A 106 -4.06 -8.17 -21.81
C PHE A 106 -2.88 -7.59 -22.60
N TYR A 107 -1.68 -7.82 -22.13
CA TYR A 107 -0.40 -7.29 -22.61
C TYR A 107 0.62 -8.43 -22.60
N PRO A 108 0.74 -9.21 -23.70
CA PRO A 108 1.52 -10.47 -23.73
C PRO A 108 3.01 -10.34 -23.35
N GLU A 109 3.59 -9.15 -23.49
CA GLU A 109 4.99 -8.89 -23.12
C GLU A 109 5.19 -8.54 -21.64
N HIS A 110 4.10 -8.41 -20.86
CA HIS A 110 4.14 -8.00 -19.45
C HIS A 110 3.74 -9.14 -18.53
N HIS A 111 4.70 -9.68 -17.79
CA HIS A 111 4.52 -10.80 -16.86
C HIS A 111 4.41 -10.32 -15.42
N THR A 112 3.40 -9.50 -15.13
CA THR A 112 3.16 -8.92 -13.80
C THR A 112 1.69 -9.03 -13.41
N LEU A 113 1.36 -8.66 -12.17
CA LEU A 113 -0.03 -8.53 -11.73
C LEU A 113 -0.55 -7.11 -11.98
N ILE A 114 -1.81 -7.06 -12.39
CA ILE A 114 -2.64 -5.85 -12.32
C ILE A 114 -3.53 -6.01 -11.09
N GLU A 115 -3.41 -5.10 -10.14
CA GLU A 115 -4.20 -5.13 -8.91
C GLU A 115 -5.18 -3.97 -8.87
N THR A 116 -6.47 -4.28 -8.72
CA THR A 116 -7.52 -3.27 -8.50
C THR A 116 -7.88 -3.26 -7.03
N THR A 117 -7.44 -2.24 -6.32
CA THR A 117 -7.75 -2.05 -4.91
C THR A 117 -9.04 -1.25 -4.75
N LEU A 118 -10.01 -1.84 -4.05
CA LEU A 118 -11.30 -1.25 -3.72
C LEU A 118 -11.36 -1.06 -2.20
N PHE A 119 -11.30 0.18 -1.72
CA PHE A 119 -11.37 0.46 -0.28
C PHE A 119 -12.81 0.38 0.21
N TYR A 120 -13.04 -0.30 1.35
CA TYR A 120 -14.39 -0.52 1.88
C TYR A 120 -15.21 0.75 2.09
N PRO A 121 -14.67 1.86 2.60
CA PRO A 121 -15.44 3.11 2.69
C PRO A 121 -16.03 3.58 1.37
N ASP A 122 -15.29 3.41 0.25
CA ASP A 122 -15.70 3.88 -1.08
C ASP A 122 -16.74 2.97 -1.75
N ILE A 123 -16.80 1.69 -1.33
CA ILE A 123 -17.63 0.68 -1.99
C ILE A 123 -18.74 0.14 -1.10
N ARG A 124 -18.78 0.56 0.18
CA ARG A 124 -19.66 0.00 1.20
C ARG A 124 -21.15 0.04 0.81
N GLU A 125 -21.61 1.15 0.23
CA GLU A 125 -23.00 1.31 -0.17
C GLU A 125 -23.45 0.33 -1.27
N TYR A 126 -22.49 -0.22 -2.03
CA TYR A 126 -22.72 -1.19 -3.10
C TYR A 126 -22.66 -2.64 -2.63
N MET A 127 -22.21 -2.88 -1.40
CA MET A 127 -21.98 -4.23 -0.87
C MET A 127 -23.26 -4.83 -0.29
N THR A 128 -23.33 -6.16 -0.31
CA THR A 128 -24.37 -6.88 0.44
C THR A 128 -24.25 -6.61 1.94
N GLU A 129 -25.37 -6.74 2.67
CA GLU A 129 -25.39 -6.56 4.13
C GLU A 129 -24.38 -7.49 4.83
N LYS A 130 -24.30 -8.75 4.39
CA LYS A 130 -23.32 -9.71 4.93
C LYS A 130 -21.89 -9.24 4.69
N ALA A 131 -21.57 -8.80 3.48
CA ALA A 131 -20.24 -8.28 3.17
C ALA A 131 -19.92 -7.01 3.96
N GLN A 132 -20.90 -6.13 4.18
CA GLN A 132 -20.71 -4.96 5.04
C GLN A 132 -20.38 -5.35 6.49
N ILE A 133 -21.06 -6.35 7.05
CA ILE A 133 -20.77 -6.85 8.41
C ILE A 133 -19.37 -7.48 8.48
N GLU A 134 -18.99 -8.30 7.48
CA GLU A 134 -17.70 -8.99 7.46
C GLU A 134 -16.51 -8.04 7.25
N THR A 135 -16.74 -6.84 6.75
CA THR A 135 -15.70 -5.84 6.47
C THR A 135 -15.80 -4.59 7.37
N ASP A 136 -16.75 -4.54 8.28
CA ASP A 136 -17.12 -3.35 9.05
C ASP A 136 -16.48 -3.31 10.42
N ASN A 137 -15.24 -2.85 10.55
CA ASN A 137 -14.68 -2.73 11.90
C ASN A 137 -13.69 -1.60 12.14
N LEU A 138 -13.35 -0.78 11.15
CA LEU A 138 -12.24 0.16 11.33
C LEU A 138 -12.67 1.56 11.75
N SER A 139 -13.91 1.97 11.48
CA SER A 139 -14.42 3.29 11.89
C SER A 139 -14.58 3.46 13.41
N TYR A 140 -14.53 2.37 14.18
CA TYR A 140 -14.65 2.40 15.63
C TYR A 140 -13.31 2.34 16.38
N TYR A 141 -12.21 2.13 15.66
CA TYR A 141 -10.89 1.95 16.27
C TYR A 141 -9.99 3.15 16.00
N LYS A 142 -9.19 3.51 16.99
CA LYS A 142 -8.06 4.41 16.78
C LYS A 142 -7.04 3.74 15.86
N THR A 143 -6.54 4.47 14.90
CA THR A 143 -5.64 3.95 13.87
C THR A 143 -4.31 4.70 13.86
N VAL A 144 -3.24 4.03 13.46
CA VAL A 144 -1.89 4.61 13.34
C VAL A 144 -1.18 3.94 12.17
N ALA A 145 -0.44 4.72 11.38
CA ALA A 145 0.46 4.19 10.36
C ALA A 145 1.92 4.21 10.85
N LEU A 146 2.55 3.03 10.97
CA LEU A 146 4.00 2.94 11.15
C LEU A 146 4.68 3.11 9.81
N THR A 147 5.68 3.98 9.72
CA THR A 147 6.37 4.26 8.47
C THR A 147 7.88 4.25 8.63
N PHE A 148 8.59 3.79 7.59
CA PHE A 148 10.04 3.58 7.60
C PHE A 148 10.68 4.23 6.39
N ASP A 149 11.70 5.06 6.59
CA ASP A 149 12.42 5.77 5.55
C ASP A 149 13.82 5.17 5.32
N ASP A 150 14.44 5.51 4.17
CA ASP A 150 15.83 5.29 3.78
C ASP A 150 16.17 3.90 3.23
N GLY A 151 15.35 2.90 3.41
CA GLY A 151 15.60 1.55 2.87
C GLY A 151 15.50 1.45 1.34
N PRO A 152 15.59 0.23 0.81
CA PRO A 152 15.91 -1.01 1.53
C PRO A 152 17.41 -1.19 1.78
N THR A 153 17.74 -1.89 2.87
CA THR A 153 19.09 -2.37 3.18
C THR A 153 19.07 -3.85 3.58
N ARG A 154 20.13 -4.61 3.21
CA ARG A 154 20.15 -6.05 3.45
C ARG A 154 20.01 -6.42 4.93
N THR A 155 20.60 -5.67 5.82
CA THR A 155 20.65 -6.02 7.24
C THR A 155 19.46 -5.51 8.01
N ASN A 156 19.24 -4.19 8.01
CA ASN A 156 18.27 -3.60 8.92
C ASN A 156 16.83 -3.64 8.41
N SER A 157 16.61 -3.44 7.10
CA SER A 157 15.27 -3.59 6.52
C SER A 157 14.77 -5.04 6.70
N THR A 158 15.67 -6.06 6.51
CA THR A 158 15.31 -7.46 6.79
C THR A 158 14.88 -7.67 8.24
N LYS A 159 15.59 -7.05 9.21
CA LYS A 159 15.24 -7.17 10.64
C LYS A 159 13.94 -6.46 10.96
N VAL A 160 13.67 -5.29 10.35
CA VAL A 160 12.40 -4.56 10.54
C VAL A 160 11.24 -5.41 10.01
N LEU A 161 11.33 -5.96 8.79
CA LEU A 161 10.32 -6.86 8.25
C LEU A 161 10.08 -8.08 9.17
N ASN A 162 11.14 -8.72 9.66
CA ASN A 162 11.00 -9.82 10.62
C ASN A 162 10.25 -9.38 11.89
N SER A 163 10.59 -8.22 12.44
CA SER A 163 9.96 -7.69 13.66
C SER A 163 8.48 -7.37 13.46
N LEU A 164 8.11 -6.82 12.30
CA LEU A 164 6.72 -6.53 11.96
C LEU A 164 5.92 -7.83 11.71
N MET A 165 6.53 -8.80 11.02
CA MET A 165 5.91 -10.12 10.79
C MET A 165 5.62 -10.85 12.10
N GLU A 166 6.54 -10.80 13.09
CA GLU A 166 6.36 -11.44 14.41
C GLU A 166 5.11 -10.94 15.16
N VAL A 167 4.69 -9.70 14.92
CA VAL A 167 3.56 -9.06 15.59
C VAL A 167 2.37 -8.81 14.65
N GLY A 168 2.46 -9.23 13.38
CA GLY A 168 1.40 -9.05 12.39
C GLY A 168 1.08 -7.59 12.08
N ALA A 169 2.08 -6.70 12.12
CA ALA A 169 1.89 -5.27 11.96
C ALA A 169 2.14 -4.84 10.50
N PRO A 170 1.12 -4.32 9.77
CA PRO A 170 1.33 -3.66 8.49
C PRO A 170 2.09 -2.35 8.68
N ALA A 171 2.76 -1.89 7.63
CA ALA A 171 3.51 -0.63 7.64
C ALA A 171 3.66 -0.05 6.23
N THR A 172 4.19 1.17 6.14
CA THR A 172 4.57 1.77 4.86
C THR A 172 6.07 2.03 4.82
N PHE A 173 6.73 1.54 3.78
CA PHE A 173 8.16 1.74 3.56
C PHE A 173 8.38 2.79 2.47
N PHE A 174 8.96 3.92 2.84
CA PHE A 174 9.40 4.96 1.91
C PHE A 174 10.83 4.63 1.47
N MET A 175 10.94 3.97 0.33
CA MET A 175 12.22 3.42 -0.14
C MET A 175 12.93 4.36 -1.12
N ILE A 176 14.26 4.41 -1.04
CA ILE A 176 15.10 5.16 -1.98
C ILE A 176 15.12 4.42 -3.33
N GLY A 177 14.63 5.05 -4.39
CA GLY A 177 14.42 4.42 -5.69
C GLY A 177 15.65 3.71 -6.26
N LYS A 178 16.86 4.31 -6.17
CA LYS A 178 18.10 3.67 -6.65
C LYS A 178 18.46 2.36 -5.93
N ASN A 179 17.92 2.15 -4.72
CA ASN A 179 18.19 0.96 -3.92
C ASN A 179 17.18 -0.16 -4.20
N MET A 180 16.04 0.14 -4.83
CA MET A 180 14.98 -0.85 -5.05
C MET A 180 15.48 -2.04 -5.89
N LYS A 181 16.04 -1.80 -7.07
CA LYS A 181 16.51 -2.89 -7.94
C LYS A 181 17.65 -3.72 -7.33
N PRO A 182 18.67 -3.17 -6.67
CA PRO A 182 19.70 -3.96 -5.94
C PRO A 182 19.16 -4.86 -4.82
N TYR A 183 18.02 -4.48 -4.23
CA TYR A 183 17.35 -5.21 -3.14
C TYR A 183 15.91 -5.57 -3.51
N ALA A 184 15.68 -5.96 -4.77
CA ALA A 184 14.35 -6.27 -5.30
C ALA A 184 13.61 -7.33 -4.47
N ASP A 185 14.33 -8.32 -3.96
CA ASP A 185 13.81 -9.34 -3.06
C ASP A 185 13.25 -8.78 -1.74
N LEU A 186 13.80 -7.70 -1.22
CA LEU A 186 13.28 -7.04 -0.01
C LEU A 186 12.08 -6.14 -0.33
N VAL A 187 12.10 -5.46 -1.48
CA VAL A 187 10.94 -4.68 -1.97
C VAL A 187 9.75 -5.61 -2.17
N GLN A 188 9.99 -6.74 -2.86
CA GLN A 188 8.98 -7.76 -3.10
C GLN A 188 8.45 -8.35 -1.79
N ARG A 189 9.36 -8.70 -0.86
CA ARG A 189 9.00 -9.23 0.43
C ARG A 189 8.13 -8.25 1.23
N ALA A 190 8.48 -6.97 1.26
CA ALA A 190 7.68 -5.96 1.94
C ALA A 190 6.25 -5.92 1.39
N HIS A 191 6.10 -5.93 0.06
CA HIS A 191 4.79 -5.99 -0.59
C HIS A 191 4.03 -7.29 -0.25
N ASP A 192 4.68 -8.45 -0.37
CA ASP A 192 4.05 -9.77 -0.12
C ASP A 192 3.59 -9.95 1.33
N GLU A 193 4.26 -9.31 2.28
CA GLU A 193 3.89 -9.32 3.69
C GLU A 193 2.79 -8.29 4.03
N GLY A 194 2.21 -7.60 3.01
CA GLY A 194 1.09 -6.67 3.20
C GLY A 194 1.51 -5.25 3.60
N HIS A 195 2.78 -4.90 3.40
CA HIS A 195 3.24 -3.53 3.59
C HIS A 195 3.07 -2.71 2.30
N ALA A 196 2.77 -1.43 2.44
CA ALA A 196 2.85 -0.49 1.33
C ALA A 196 4.31 -0.10 1.05
N VAL A 197 4.66 -0.02 -0.24
CA VAL A 197 5.97 0.47 -0.69
C VAL A 197 5.78 1.77 -1.44
N ALA A 198 6.45 2.82 -0.98
CA ALA A 198 6.33 4.16 -1.51
C ALA A 198 7.69 4.79 -1.81
N SER A 199 7.67 5.98 -2.40
CA SER A 199 8.86 6.70 -2.78
C SER A 199 9.50 7.47 -1.62
N HIS A 200 10.83 7.34 -1.45
CA HIS A 200 11.65 8.27 -0.69
C HIS A 200 12.62 9.00 -1.64
N ASN A 201 12.10 9.48 -2.77
CA ASN A 201 12.87 10.06 -3.85
C ASN A 201 13.80 9.02 -4.53
N TRP A 202 14.52 9.44 -5.61
CA TRP A 202 15.41 8.51 -6.31
C TRP A 202 16.76 8.30 -5.62
N THR A 203 17.36 9.35 -5.05
CA THR A 203 18.75 9.32 -4.52
C THR A 203 18.88 9.78 -3.08
N HIS A 204 17.80 10.08 -2.38
CA HIS A 204 17.82 10.78 -1.08
C HIS A 204 18.49 12.16 -1.17
N GLY A 205 18.37 12.83 -2.30
CA GLY A 205 18.94 14.16 -2.51
C GLY A 205 18.10 15.27 -1.89
N ASP A 206 18.75 16.35 -1.46
CA ASP A 206 18.05 17.55 -1.01
C ASP A 206 17.34 18.24 -2.21
N ALA A 207 16.01 18.19 -2.23
CA ALA A 207 15.20 18.71 -3.32
C ALA A 207 15.45 20.19 -3.64
N ARG A 208 15.95 20.97 -2.67
CA ARG A 208 16.31 22.39 -2.87
C ARG A 208 17.52 22.56 -3.80
N LYS A 209 18.33 21.51 -3.97
CA LYS A 209 19.57 21.50 -4.77
C LYS A 209 19.39 20.78 -6.10
N ILE A 210 18.19 20.30 -6.39
CA ILE A 210 17.85 19.53 -7.60
C ILE A 210 17.01 20.41 -8.53
N SER A 211 17.26 20.33 -9.84
CA SER A 211 16.48 21.10 -10.81
C SER A 211 15.02 20.66 -10.83
N ALA A 212 14.09 21.58 -11.09
CA ALA A 212 12.67 21.26 -11.20
C ALA A 212 12.37 20.21 -12.29
N ALA A 213 13.12 20.23 -13.39
CA ALA A 213 12.98 19.22 -14.45
C ALA A 213 13.36 17.82 -13.95
N THR A 214 14.46 17.71 -13.21
CA THR A 214 14.88 16.44 -12.60
C THR A 214 13.87 15.95 -11.55
N LEU A 215 13.32 16.87 -10.72
CA LEU A 215 12.31 16.53 -9.74
C LEU A 215 11.04 15.97 -10.42
N ARG A 216 10.57 16.60 -11.50
CA ARG A 216 9.39 16.12 -12.24
C ARG A 216 9.58 14.78 -12.95
N ALA A 217 10.80 14.38 -13.25
CA ALA A 217 11.09 13.07 -13.84
C ALA A 217 11.23 11.93 -12.81
N MET A 218 11.20 12.23 -11.52
CA MET A 218 11.38 11.21 -10.47
C MET A 218 10.19 10.25 -10.34
N PRO A 219 8.92 10.69 -10.42
CA PRO A 219 7.77 9.80 -10.34
C PRO A 219 7.85 8.62 -11.33
N GLU A 220 8.05 8.90 -12.59
CA GLU A 220 8.20 7.89 -13.63
C GLU A 220 9.36 6.92 -13.31
N LYS A 221 10.52 7.45 -12.93
CA LYS A 221 11.70 6.65 -12.65
C LYS A 221 11.49 5.71 -11.44
N VAL A 222 10.81 6.17 -10.40
CA VAL A 222 10.50 5.35 -9.22
C VAL A 222 9.45 4.30 -9.59
N ASN A 223 8.40 4.70 -10.31
CA ASN A 223 7.33 3.81 -10.70
C ASN A 223 7.81 2.71 -11.64
N ASN A 224 8.68 3.01 -12.61
CA ASN A 224 9.30 1.98 -13.45
C ASN A 224 10.10 0.95 -12.63
N ALA A 225 10.77 1.38 -11.55
CA ALA A 225 11.44 0.45 -10.65
C ALA A 225 10.44 -0.40 -9.84
N LEU A 226 9.38 0.20 -9.31
CA LEU A 226 8.35 -0.52 -8.55
C LEU A 226 7.58 -1.49 -9.43
N ILE A 227 7.10 -1.07 -10.60
CA ILE A 227 6.37 -1.92 -11.54
C ILE A 227 7.23 -3.12 -11.95
N SER A 228 8.55 -2.92 -12.20
CA SER A 228 9.44 -4.03 -12.56
C SER A 228 9.69 -5.05 -11.44
N ILE A 229 9.35 -4.72 -10.18
CA ILE A 229 9.61 -5.60 -9.03
C ILE A 229 8.31 -6.16 -8.49
N ILE A 230 7.33 -5.30 -8.19
CA ILE A 230 6.07 -5.68 -7.53
C ILE A 230 4.83 -5.51 -8.39
N GLY A 231 4.97 -4.96 -9.61
CA GLY A 231 3.85 -4.75 -10.53
C GLY A 231 2.97 -3.53 -10.21
N ILE A 232 3.26 -2.78 -9.15
CA ILE A 232 2.40 -1.70 -8.64
C ILE A 232 3.18 -0.39 -8.57
N PRO A 233 2.67 0.72 -9.14
CA PRO A 233 3.25 2.05 -8.96
C PRO A 233 2.86 2.65 -7.60
N THR A 234 3.59 3.68 -7.16
CA THR A 234 3.17 4.53 -6.05
C THR A 234 2.67 5.88 -6.55
N ARG A 235 1.83 6.56 -5.75
CA ARG A 235 1.27 7.88 -6.07
C ARG A 235 1.74 8.97 -5.11
N TYR A 236 2.54 8.61 -4.12
CA TYR A 236 3.00 9.55 -3.09
C TYR A 236 4.47 9.34 -2.74
N ASP A 237 5.06 10.39 -2.20
CA ASP A 237 6.47 10.47 -1.83
C ASP A 237 6.60 11.02 -0.41
N ARG A 238 7.62 10.59 0.30
CA ARG A 238 8.13 11.31 1.47
C ARG A 238 9.44 11.95 1.10
N VAL A 239 9.44 13.29 1.08
CA VAL A 239 10.61 14.03 0.62
C VAL A 239 11.73 13.96 1.65
N PRO A 240 12.96 13.56 1.28
CA PRO A 240 14.09 13.56 2.20
C PRO A 240 14.24 14.89 2.94
N TYR A 241 14.57 14.82 4.22
CA TYR A 241 14.72 15.98 5.11
C TYR A 241 13.46 16.84 5.32
N GLY A 242 12.28 16.36 4.89
CA GLY A 242 11.03 17.12 4.98
C GLY A 242 10.99 18.37 4.11
N VAL A 243 11.82 18.46 3.06
CA VAL A 243 11.91 19.67 2.19
C VAL A 243 10.87 19.67 1.05
N TYR A 244 9.65 19.21 1.35
CA TYR A 244 8.51 19.14 0.43
C TYR A 244 8.18 20.48 -0.29
N PRO A 245 8.43 21.70 0.28
CA PRO A 245 8.12 22.93 -0.45
C PRO A 245 8.84 23.05 -1.79
N ALA A 246 10.01 22.43 -1.93
CA ALA A 246 10.73 22.40 -3.20
C ALA A 246 10.03 21.53 -4.24
N MET A 247 9.40 20.43 -3.83
CA MET A 247 8.64 19.54 -4.70
C MET A 247 7.34 20.21 -5.16
N ILE A 248 6.60 20.83 -4.25
CA ILE A 248 5.38 21.60 -4.57
C ILE A 248 5.71 22.73 -5.55
N LYS A 249 6.76 23.50 -5.28
CA LYS A 249 7.21 24.57 -6.19
C LYS A 249 7.56 24.04 -7.58
N ALA A 250 8.13 22.83 -7.66
CA ALA A 250 8.49 22.18 -8.91
C ALA A 250 7.26 21.63 -9.66
N LYS A 251 6.10 21.52 -9.01
CA LYS A 251 4.87 20.89 -9.52
C LYS A 251 5.15 19.48 -10.05
N VAL A 252 5.55 18.61 -9.13
CA VAL A 252 5.93 17.23 -9.45
C VAL A 252 4.69 16.36 -9.69
N GLY A 253 3.55 16.71 -9.08
CA GLY A 253 2.27 16.04 -9.29
C GLY A 253 2.05 14.84 -8.37
N TRP A 254 2.91 14.62 -7.37
CA TRP A 254 2.71 13.63 -6.33
C TRP A 254 2.13 14.23 -5.05
N SER A 255 1.45 13.40 -4.25
CA SER A 255 1.11 13.74 -2.87
C SER A 255 2.32 13.50 -1.97
N TYR A 256 2.43 14.27 -0.88
CA TYR A 256 3.58 14.18 0.02
C TYR A 256 3.13 13.79 1.42
N ILE A 257 3.57 12.63 1.89
CA ILE A 257 3.26 12.11 3.21
C ILE A 257 4.41 12.44 4.16
N GLN A 258 4.13 13.26 5.16
CA GLN A 258 5.03 13.56 6.26
C GLN A 258 4.66 12.72 7.49
N TRP A 259 4.89 13.20 8.69
CA TRP A 259 4.60 12.52 9.95
C TRP A 259 4.07 13.48 11.00
N SER A 260 3.32 12.96 11.93
CA SER A 260 2.86 13.66 13.14
C SER A 260 3.66 13.23 14.38
N VAL A 261 4.21 12.01 14.38
CA VAL A 261 5.04 11.48 15.46
C VAL A 261 6.45 11.17 14.96
N ASP A 262 7.47 11.90 15.44
CA ASP A 262 8.89 11.62 15.19
C ASP A 262 9.48 10.81 16.35
N THR A 263 9.96 9.63 16.08
CA THR A 263 10.62 8.77 17.08
C THR A 263 12.03 9.24 17.41
N TYR A 264 12.65 10.02 16.54
CA TYR A 264 14.06 10.37 16.63
C TYR A 264 14.99 9.14 16.73
N ASP A 265 14.63 8.01 16.15
CA ASP A 265 15.47 6.81 16.08
C ASP A 265 16.81 7.07 15.39
N TRP A 266 16.80 7.99 14.41
CA TRP A 266 17.99 8.46 13.69
C TRP A 266 19.06 9.13 14.57
N ARG A 267 18.69 9.51 15.82
CA ARG A 267 19.64 10.02 16.83
C ARG A 267 20.27 8.94 17.68
N GLY A 268 20.11 7.66 17.34
CA GLY A 268 20.66 6.54 18.08
C GLY A 268 20.05 6.35 19.48
N ARG A 269 18.79 6.78 19.68
CA ARG A 269 18.07 6.62 20.95
C ARG A 269 17.73 5.15 21.18
N SER A 270 17.78 4.71 22.44
CA SER A 270 17.29 3.39 22.81
C SER A 270 15.78 3.27 22.63
N THR A 271 15.29 2.05 22.38
CA THR A 271 13.85 1.76 22.30
C THR A 271 13.10 2.29 23.51
N SER A 272 13.61 2.09 24.74
CA SER A 272 12.97 2.57 25.96
C SER A 272 12.83 4.09 26.00
N LEU A 273 13.85 4.83 25.55
CA LEU A 273 13.80 6.29 25.48
C LEU A 273 12.81 6.76 24.41
N ILE A 274 12.79 6.12 23.24
CA ILE A 274 11.81 6.42 22.20
C ILE A 274 10.40 6.23 22.73
N MET A 275 10.09 5.04 23.27
CA MET A 275 8.76 4.72 23.81
C MET A 275 8.34 5.68 24.91
N SER A 276 9.24 6.05 25.83
CA SER A 276 8.93 7.00 26.90
C SER A 276 8.56 8.39 26.41
N LYS A 277 9.04 8.79 25.22
CA LYS A 277 8.79 10.10 24.61
C LYS A 277 7.57 10.09 23.69
N THR A 278 7.32 9.00 22.99
CA THR A 278 6.26 8.92 21.96
C THR A 278 4.92 8.48 22.53
N LYS A 279 4.87 7.60 23.54
CA LYS A 279 3.62 7.07 24.12
C LYS A 279 2.55 8.10 24.45
N LYS A 280 2.94 9.31 24.82
CA LYS A 280 2.00 10.41 25.21
C LYS A 280 1.56 11.26 24.01
N GLN A 281 2.10 11.03 22.83
CA GLN A 281 1.83 11.82 21.62
C GLN A 281 0.76 11.18 20.75
N PHE A 282 0.58 9.86 20.86
CA PHE A 282 -0.30 9.12 19.98
C PHE A 282 -1.76 9.53 20.12
N THR A 283 -2.35 9.84 18.99
CA THR A 283 -3.78 10.05 18.79
C THR A 283 -4.23 9.28 17.54
N ASP A 284 -5.53 9.22 17.30
CA ASP A 284 -6.06 8.57 16.09
C ASP A 284 -5.51 9.24 14.82
N GLY A 285 -5.23 8.44 13.80
CA GLY A 285 -4.77 8.91 12.50
C GLY A 285 -3.31 9.34 12.43
N ASP A 286 -2.50 9.10 13.46
CA ASP A 286 -1.09 9.49 13.46
C ASP A 286 -0.25 8.68 12.47
N ILE A 287 0.72 9.37 11.87
CA ILE A 287 1.77 8.78 11.01
C ILE A 287 3.10 8.87 11.74
N VAL A 288 3.75 7.74 11.95
CA VAL A 288 4.97 7.61 12.74
C VAL A 288 6.20 7.52 11.85
N LEU A 289 7.18 8.40 12.06
CA LEU A 289 8.48 8.34 11.38
C LEU A 289 9.46 7.45 12.11
N MET A 290 10.01 6.47 11.40
CA MET A 290 11.18 5.67 11.74
C MET A 290 12.07 5.50 10.50
N HIS A 291 13.26 4.86 10.67
CA HIS A 291 14.19 4.61 9.58
C HIS A 291 14.66 3.15 9.61
N ASP A 292 14.35 2.36 8.59
CA ASP A 292 14.67 0.93 8.53
C ASP A 292 16.15 0.62 8.25
N ILE A 293 16.99 1.65 8.31
CA ILE A 293 18.45 1.54 8.23
C ILE A 293 19.15 1.67 9.60
N LYS A 294 18.39 1.89 10.69
CA LYS A 294 18.96 2.09 12.04
C LYS A 294 18.90 0.81 12.86
N ASP A 295 19.96 0.55 13.64
CA ASP A 295 20.09 -0.70 14.42
C ASP A 295 19.08 -0.82 15.57
N ASN A 296 18.56 0.29 16.08
CA ASN A 296 17.57 0.33 17.13
C ASN A 296 16.13 0.16 16.62
N THR A 297 15.88 0.42 15.34
CA THR A 297 14.54 0.48 14.75
C THR A 297 13.82 -0.88 14.71
N PRO A 298 14.45 -2.03 14.41
CA PRO A 298 13.75 -3.31 14.42
C PRO A 298 13.06 -3.59 15.76
N ASN A 299 13.79 -3.47 16.87
CA ASN A 299 13.23 -3.67 18.19
C ASN A 299 12.22 -2.57 18.58
N THR A 300 12.45 -1.33 18.16
CA THR A 300 11.52 -0.23 18.41
C THR A 300 10.20 -0.44 17.68
N ALA A 301 10.22 -0.87 16.43
CA ALA A 301 9.03 -1.16 15.64
C ALA A 301 8.17 -2.23 16.30
N LYS A 302 8.78 -3.35 16.72
CA LYS A 302 8.08 -4.42 17.43
C LYS A 302 7.43 -3.94 18.71
N VAL A 303 8.20 -3.36 19.61
CA VAL A 303 7.72 -2.89 20.93
C VAL A 303 6.66 -1.80 20.79
N MET A 304 6.78 -0.95 19.78
CA MET A 304 5.78 0.09 19.49
C MET A 304 4.49 -0.50 18.96
N ALA A 305 4.56 -1.46 18.02
CA ALA A 305 3.40 -2.15 17.49
C ALA A 305 2.64 -2.92 18.59
N GLU A 306 3.35 -3.72 19.39
CA GLU A 306 2.78 -4.44 20.53
C GLU A 306 2.06 -3.48 21.49
N TRP A 307 2.71 -2.38 21.87
CA TRP A 307 2.11 -1.40 22.76
C TRP A 307 0.88 -0.71 22.14
N LEU A 308 0.91 -0.36 20.86
CA LEU A 308 -0.23 0.26 20.17
C LEU A 308 -1.43 -0.71 20.14
N TYR A 309 -1.22 -1.99 19.86
CA TYR A 309 -2.26 -3.01 19.95
C TYR A 309 -2.84 -3.13 21.38
N GLU A 310 -2.00 -3.11 22.41
CA GLU A 310 -2.44 -3.11 23.82
C GLU A 310 -3.27 -1.86 24.17
N GLN A 311 -3.06 -0.73 23.49
CA GLN A 311 -3.86 0.50 23.68
C GLN A 311 -5.13 0.53 22.80
N GLY A 312 -5.41 -0.53 22.06
CA GLY A 312 -6.59 -0.66 21.20
C GLY A 312 -6.46 0.05 19.84
N TYR A 313 -5.24 0.40 19.43
CA TYR A 313 -5.02 0.91 18.06
C TYR A 313 -4.99 -0.21 17.06
N ILE A 314 -5.47 0.07 15.84
CA ILE A 314 -5.24 -0.74 14.65
C ILE A 314 -4.12 -0.09 13.85
N LEU A 315 -3.14 -0.92 13.46
CA LEU A 315 -2.07 -0.47 12.57
C LEU A 315 -2.48 -0.64 11.13
N LEU A 316 -2.27 0.40 10.34
CA LEU A 316 -2.62 0.48 8.94
C LEU A 316 -1.42 0.93 8.10
N THR A 317 -1.43 0.60 6.80
CA THR A 317 -0.58 1.31 5.84
C THR A 317 -1.08 2.75 5.67
N VAL A 318 -0.28 3.60 5.04
CA VAL A 318 -0.70 4.99 4.74
C VAL A 318 -1.92 4.99 3.83
N ASP A 319 -1.96 4.11 2.82
CA ASP A 319 -3.10 4.02 1.91
C ASP A 319 -4.39 3.69 2.66
N GLU A 320 -4.34 2.68 3.53
CA GLU A 320 -5.48 2.26 4.35
C GLU A 320 -5.90 3.33 5.36
N LEU A 321 -4.94 4.07 5.95
CA LEU A 321 -5.22 5.13 6.90
C LEU A 321 -6.05 6.26 6.27
N PHE A 322 -5.71 6.67 5.04
CA PHE A 322 -6.45 7.71 4.34
C PHE A 322 -7.76 7.17 3.75
N ALA A 323 -7.77 5.94 3.25
CA ALA A 323 -8.96 5.31 2.70
C ALA A 323 -10.04 5.06 3.77
N LYS A 324 -9.65 4.72 5.01
CA LYS A 324 -10.57 4.55 6.15
C LYS A 324 -11.53 5.74 6.30
N ASP A 325 -11.02 6.93 6.05
CA ASP A 325 -11.76 8.18 6.22
C ASP A 325 -12.25 8.76 4.86
N GLY A 326 -12.19 7.98 3.77
CA GLY A 326 -12.59 8.41 2.43
C GLY A 326 -11.74 9.56 1.86
N VAL A 327 -10.51 9.72 2.34
CA VAL A 327 -9.64 10.82 1.93
C VAL A 327 -8.83 10.45 0.69
N THR A 328 -9.10 11.13 -0.41
CA THR A 328 -8.27 11.05 -1.62
C THR A 328 -7.03 11.92 -1.48
N LEU A 329 -5.87 11.34 -1.77
CA LEU A 329 -4.59 12.07 -1.75
C LEU A 329 -4.46 12.95 -3.00
N GLU A 330 -4.48 14.27 -2.82
CA GLU A 330 -4.41 15.25 -3.90
C GLU A 330 -2.97 15.53 -4.34
N PRO A 331 -2.70 15.69 -5.65
CA PRO A 331 -1.39 16.09 -6.15
C PRO A 331 -0.88 17.40 -5.54
N ASP A 332 0.43 17.48 -5.37
CA ASP A 332 1.15 18.64 -4.82
C ASP A 332 0.63 19.10 -3.44
N THR A 333 0.05 18.18 -2.68
CA THR A 333 -0.50 18.41 -1.34
C THR A 333 0.30 17.62 -0.30
N VAL A 334 0.42 18.16 0.91
CA VAL A 334 1.21 17.57 2.02
C VAL A 334 0.28 17.15 3.15
N TYR A 335 0.46 15.92 3.60
CA TYR A 335 -0.32 15.31 4.66
C TYR A 335 0.58 14.90 5.83
N PHE A 336 0.14 15.16 7.06
CA PHE A 336 0.89 14.85 8.28
C PHE A 336 0.21 13.78 9.14
N ARG A 337 -1.10 13.66 9.02
CA ARG A 337 -1.96 12.68 9.71
C ARG A 337 -3.33 12.64 9.02
N CYS A 338 -4.13 11.63 9.33
CA CYS A 338 -5.53 11.54 8.95
C CYS A 338 -6.36 11.05 10.14
N ASP A 339 -7.41 11.79 10.51
CA ASP A 339 -8.25 11.53 11.67
C ASP A 339 -9.69 11.96 11.34
N ASP A 340 -10.63 11.01 11.29
CA ASP A 340 -12.05 11.23 10.93
C ASP A 340 -12.26 12.11 9.69
N GLY A 341 -11.50 11.85 8.61
CA GLY A 341 -11.54 12.65 7.38
C GLY A 341 -10.92 14.05 7.52
N VAL A 342 -10.43 14.40 8.70
CA VAL A 342 -9.70 15.65 8.92
C VAL A 342 -8.21 15.41 8.71
N THR A 343 -7.68 15.97 7.63
CA THR A 343 -6.25 15.91 7.33
C THR A 343 -5.57 17.17 7.80
N THR A 344 -4.44 17.05 8.47
CA THR A 344 -3.56 18.20 8.68
C THR A 344 -2.78 18.43 7.40
N ILE A 345 -3.21 19.43 6.63
CA ILE A 345 -2.57 19.87 5.39
C ILE A 345 -1.79 21.14 5.66
N LYS A 346 -0.51 21.17 5.28
CA LYS A 346 0.23 22.44 5.14
C LYS A 346 0.33 22.76 3.65
N LYS A 347 -0.31 23.86 3.26
CA LYS A 347 -0.21 24.42 1.90
C LYS A 347 1.07 25.23 1.74
#